data_cf6e3473f1b3267b8d3f9c3376bff876
#
_entry.id   cf6e3473f1b3267b8d3f9c3376bff876
#
_cell.length_a   1.000
_cell.length_b   1.000
_cell.length_c   1.000
_cell.angle_alpha   90.00
_cell.angle_beta   90.00
_cell.angle_gamma   90.00
#
_symmetry.space_group_name_H-M   'P 1'
#
loop_
_entity.id
_entity.type
_entity.pdbx_description
1 polymer ?
#
loop_
_entity_poly.entity_id
_entity_poly.type
_entity_poly.pdbx_seq_one_letter_code
_entity_poly.pdbx_strand_id
1 'polypeptide(L)'
;MDIQHLQERLNVIFEKNFKERDELGASVSVWFGGQEVVSLAGGFCDKEKSREWDERTLVPVWSATKGLASVCFLKVLHSHGISLDSNVVGLWPEFGQSGKEEITFEHILSHRAAIPAIDQPVSIFEYDKVIRAIEIQSPLWEIGSIHGYHPRVFGFLLDEIVRRLENVTLGQYFHDHFARPMELDFWIGLPYDLHPRVATLYPGKMSDPEGERDFYRAFADSGSLTRKAFGSPKGLASVSAMNLPDALSAGWPAMGGVGTASSLAKFYSMLANLGAWNEVELIPKAVIEKINLSLIHI
;
A
#
# COMPACT_ATOMS: atom_id res chain seq x y z
N MET A 1 27.99 -9.85 8.83
CA MET A 1 27.40 -10.35 7.56
C MET A 1 28.40 -10.09 6.46
N ASP A 2 28.71 -11.09 5.65
CA ASP A 2 29.57 -10.91 4.47
C ASP A 2 28.72 -10.36 3.32
N ILE A 3 28.83 -9.04 3.11
CA ILE A 3 28.04 -8.30 2.13
C ILE A 3 28.41 -8.71 0.70
N GLN A 4 29.70 -8.96 0.43
CA GLN A 4 30.16 -9.38 -0.90
C GLN A 4 29.56 -10.73 -1.29
N HIS A 5 29.60 -11.71 -0.38
CA HIS A 5 28.99 -13.02 -0.61
C HIS A 5 27.46 -12.92 -0.78
N LEU A 6 26.78 -12.04 -0.03
CA LEU A 6 25.36 -11.79 -0.20
C LEU A 6 25.05 -11.24 -1.61
N GLN A 7 25.80 -10.23 -2.06
CA GLN A 7 25.64 -9.61 -3.39
C GLN A 7 25.82 -10.66 -4.50
N GLU A 8 26.89 -11.45 -4.44
CA GLU A 8 27.18 -12.50 -5.44
C GLU A 8 26.03 -13.51 -5.53
N ARG A 9 25.52 -13.99 -4.40
CA ARG A 9 24.41 -14.96 -4.38
C ARG A 9 23.10 -14.36 -4.90
N LEU A 10 22.77 -13.13 -4.51
CA LEU A 10 21.56 -12.46 -4.98
C LEU A 10 21.63 -12.18 -6.48
N ASN A 11 22.80 -11.77 -6.99
CA ASN A 11 22.98 -11.55 -8.41
C ASN A 11 22.73 -12.83 -9.23
N VAL A 12 23.25 -13.96 -8.79
CA VAL A 12 23.01 -15.26 -9.46
C VAL A 12 21.50 -15.60 -9.50
N ILE A 13 20.78 -15.38 -8.38
CA ILE A 13 19.35 -15.66 -8.31
C ILE A 13 18.56 -14.66 -9.17
N PHE A 14 18.95 -13.38 -9.15
CA PHE A 14 18.33 -12.31 -9.93
C PHE A 14 18.41 -12.61 -11.42
N GLU A 15 19.61 -12.91 -11.92
CA GLU A 15 19.84 -13.29 -13.31
C GLU A 15 19.06 -14.53 -13.75
N LYS A 16 18.88 -15.48 -12.83
CA LYS A 16 18.13 -16.70 -13.09
C LYS A 16 16.65 -16.46 -13.38
N ASN A 17 16.05 -15.40 -12.80
CA ASN A 17 14.67 -15.05 -13.06
C ASN A 17 14.45 -14.68 -14.53
N PHE A 18 15.38 -13.97 -15.14
CA PHE A 18 15.30 -13.59 -16.57
C PHE A 18 15.53 -14.78 -17.49
N LYS A 19 16.45 -15.69 -17.12
CA LYS A 19 16.83 -16.84 -17.96
C LYS A 19 15.84 -17.99 -17.90
N GLU A 20 15.20 -18.22 -16.74
CA GLU A 20 14.45 -19.43 -16.46
C GLU A 20 12.96 -19.19 -16.10
N ARG A 21 12.56 -17.94 -15.80
CA ARG A 21 11.22 -17.63 -15.27
C ARG A 21 10.45 -16.61 -16.08
N ASP A 22 10.93 -16.24 -17.26
CA ASP A 22 10.30 -15.23 -18.14
C ASP A 22 10.10 -13.86 -17.46
N GLU A 23 10.98 -13.48 -16.49
CA GLU A 23 10.90 -12.15 -15.91
C GLU A 23 11.21 -11.09 -16.96
N LEU A 24 10.33 -10.07 -17.06
CA LEU A 24 10.50 -9.01 -18.04
C LEU A 24 11.47 -7.93 -17.55
N GLY A 25 11.24 -7.45 -16.35
CA GLY A 25 12.07 -6.44 -15.71
C GLY A 25 11.84 -6.46 -14.20
N ALA A 26 12.90 -6.23 -13.43
CA ALA A 26 12.84 -6.28 -11.98
C ALA A 26 13.93 -5.41 -11.34
N SER A 27 13.73 -5.09 -10.06
CA SER A 27 14.75 -4.54 -9.18
C SER A 27 14.68 -5.15 -7.79
N VAL A 28 15.83 -5.23 -7.12
CA VAL A 28 15.98 -5.70 -5.74
C VAL A 28 16.88 -4.73 -5.00
N SER A 29 16.47 -4.35 -3.80
CA SER A 29 17.27 -3.53 -2.90
C SER A 29 17.31 -4.14 -1.51
N VAL A 30 18.47 -4.12 -0.87
CA VAL A 30 18.65 -4.54 0.52
C VAL A 30 19.37 -3.43 1.27
N TRP A 31 18.78 -3.03 2.40
CA TRP A 31 19.35 -2.05 3.32
C TRP A 31 19.75 -2.72 4.62
N PHE A 32 20.93 -2.40 5.12
CA PHE A 32 21.42 -2.89 6.40
C PHE A 32 22.24 -1.80 7.11
N GLY A 33 21.93 -1.56 8.38
CA GLY A 33 22.62 -0.53 9.16
C GLY A 33 22.51 0.89 8.57
N GLY A 34 21.37 1.22 7.93
CA GLY A 34 21.14 2.53 7.31
C GLY A 34 21.81 2.74 5.96
N GLN A 35 22.40 1.70 5.37
CA GLN A 35 23.08 1.76 4.06
C GLN A 35 22.48 0.73 3.10
N GLU A 36 22.42 1.09 1.80
CA GLU A 36 22.07 0.15 0.74
C GLU A 36 23.26 -0.76 0.47
N VAL A 37 23.09 -2.05 0.80
CA VAL A 37 24.16 -3.06 0.64
C VAL A 37 24.00 -3.91 -0.61
N VAL A 38 22.80 -3.94 -1.20
CA VAL A 38 22.54 -4.56 -2.50
C VAL A 38 21.57 -3.67 -3.28
N SER A 39 21.93 -3.38 -4.54
CA SER A 39 21.06 -2.75 -5.52
C SER A 39 21.22 -3.50 -6.85
N LEU A 40 20.13 -4.13 -7.30
CA LEU A 40 20.09 -4.86 -8.57
C LEU A 40 18.91 -4.37 -9.38
N ALA A 41 19.12 -4.07 -10.65
CA ALA A 41 18.09 -3.71 -11.60
C ALA A 41 18.41 -4.33 -12.96
N GLY A 42 17.40 -4.74 -13.71
CA GLY A 42 17.66 -5.34 -15.03
C GLY A 42 16.39 -5.75 -15.76
N GLY A 43 16.57 -6.11 -17.03
CA GLY A 43 15.48 -6.42 -17.95
C GLY A 43 14.90 -5.19 -18.61
N PHE A 44 13.60 -5.16 -18.87
CA PHE A 44 12.92 -4.13 -19.65
C PHE A 44 11.65 -3.65 -18.98
N CYS A 45 11.28 -2.40 -19.25
CA CYS A 45 10.09 -1.76 -18.72
C CYS A 45 8.80 -2.11 -19.46
N ASP A 46 8.89 -2.74 -20.63
CA ASP A 46 7.77 -3.11 -21.51
C ASP A 46 8.11 -4.36 -22.34
N LYS A 47 7.06 -5.02 -22.89
CA LYS A 47 7.19 -6.25 -23.70
C LYS A 47 7.86 -6.02 -25.04
N GLU A 48 7.79 -4.81 -25.55
CA GLU A 48 8.41 -4.36 -26.79
C GLU A 48 9.92 -4.17 -26.61
N LYS A 49 10.41 -4.21 -25.34
CA LYS A 49 11.80 -4.00 -24.96
C LYS A 49 12.34 -2.65 -25.44
N SER A 50 11.47 -1.63 -25.44
CA SER A 50 11.79 -0.31 -25.92
C SER A 50 12.62 0.51 -24.93
N ARG A 51 12.55 0.18 -23.64
CA ARG A 51 13.28 0.84 -22.56
C ARG A 51 13.83 -0.20 -21.57
N GLU A 52 15.12 -0.12 -21.29
CA GLU A 52 15.75 -0.94 -20.25
C GLU A 52 15.25 -0.55 -18.86
N TRP A 53 15.19 -1.53 -17.98
CA TRP A 53 14.90 -1.32 -16.54
C TRP A 53 16.19 -0.96 -15.82
N ASP A 54 16.19 0.17 -15.15
CA ASP A 54 17.30 0.68 -14.34
C ASP A 54 16.87 0.93 -12.88
N GLU A 55 17.78 1.40 -12.05
CA GLU A 55 17.55 1.72 -10.62
C GLU A 55 16.52 2.84 -10.41
N ARG A 56 16.28 3.68 -11.43
CA ARG A 56 15.33 4.80 -11.40
C ARG A 56 13.97 4.43 -11.97
N THR A 57 13.79 3.20 -12.44
CA THR A 57 12.51 2.72 -12.96
C THR A 57 11.48 2.67 -11.84
N LEU A 58 10.37 3.35 -12.06
CA LEU A 58 9.23 3.37 -11.14
C LEU A 58 8.28 2.22 -11.46
N VAL A 59 7.68 1.64 -10.41
CA VAL A 59 6.67 0.59 -10.58
C VAL A 59 5.54 0.75 -9.56
N PRO A 60 4.27 0.54 -9.97
CA PRO A 60 3.16 0.49 -9.03
C PRO A 60 3.29 -0.75 -8.12
N VAL A 61 3.32 -0.53 -6.81
CA VAL A 61 3.61 -1.59 -5.82
C VAL A 61 2.35 -2.18 -5.17
N TRP A 62 1.17 -1.80 -5.66
CA TRP A 62 -0.09 -2.29 -5.15
C TRP A 62 -0.18 -2.19 -3.61
N SER A 63 -0.59 -3.27 -2.96
CA SER A 63 -0.86 -3.29 -1.51
C SER A 63 0.38 -3.14 -0.62
N ALA A 64 1.60 -3.18 -1.17
CA ALA A 64 2.78 -2.76 -0.41
C ALA A 64 2.67 -1.29 0.05
N THR A 65 1.84 -0.48 -0.64
CA THR A 65 1.48 0.89 -0.23
C THR A 65 0.89 0.97 1.18
N LYS A 66 0.14 -0.06 1.60
CA LYS A 66 -0.55 -0.06 2.92
C LYS A 66 0.41 0.09 4.10
N GLY A 67 1.60 -0.50 4.01
CA GLY A 67 2.59 -0.37 5.07
C GLY A 67 3.00 1.08 5.31
N LEU A 68 3.30 1.82 4.24
CA LEU A 68 3.65 3.24 4.32
C LEU A 68 2.46 4.08 4.80
N ALA A 69 1.27 3.79 4.28
CA ALA A 69 0.04 4.47 4.67
C ALA A 69 -0.29 4.26 6.16
N SER A 70 -0.12 3.04 6.66
CA SER A 70 -0.35 2.72 8.08
C SER A 70 0.63 3.46 9.00
N VAL A 71 1.89 3.59 8.60
CA VAL A 71 2.89 4.35 9.35
C VAL A 71 2.54 5.84 9.41
N CYS A 72 2.13 6.44 8.27
CA CYS A 72 1.64 7.82 8.26
C CYS A 72 0.45 8.00 9.20
N PHE A 73 -0.52 7.10 9.10
CA PHE A 73 -1.73 7.12 9.91
C PHE A 73 -1.44 7.02 11.42
N LEU A 74 -0.58 6.09 11.83
CA LEU A 74 -0.17 5.94 13.23
C LEU A 74 0.56 7.18 13.75
N LYS A 75 1.42 7.79 12.92
CA LYS A 75 2.10 9.04 13.27
C LYS A 75 1.10 10.18 13.46
N VAL A 76 0.11 10.32 12.57
CA VAL A 76 -0.95 11.33 12.68
C VAL A 76 -1.77 11.13 13.94
N LEU A 77 -2.28 9.93 14.21
CA LEU A 77 -3.02 9.67 15.45
C LEU A 77 -2.21 10.00 16.70
N HIS A 78 -0.92 9.62 16.71
CA HIS A 78 -0.03 9.91 17.83
C HIS A 78 0.16 11.41 18.04
N SER A 79 0.37 12.19 16.98
CA SER A 79 0.58 13.65 17.07
C SER A 79 -0.65 14.40 17.58
N HIS A 80 -1.86 13.83 17.37
CA HIS A 80 -3.12 14.36 17.90
C HIS A 80 -3.55 13.76 19.24
N GLY A 81 -2.72 12.88 19.85
CA GLY A 81 -3.04 12.24 21.12
C GLY A 81 -4.22 11.26 21.05
N ILE A 82 -4.51 10.73 19.85
CA ILE A 82 -5.64 9.81 19.61
C ILE A 82 -5.17 8.38 19.82
N SER A 83 -5.90 7.64 20.68
CA SER A 83 -5.61 6.22 20.93
C SER A 83 -6.21 5.32 19.84
N LEU A 84 -5.60 4.14 19.60
CA LEU A 84 -6.08 3.16 18.62
C LEU A 84 -7.43 2.53 19.00
N ASP A 85 -7.73 2.45 20.28
CA ASP A 85 -9.00 1.95 20.83
C ASP A 85 -10.12 2.99 20.82
N SER A 86 -9.83 4.24 20.44
CA SER A 86 -10.84 5.28 20.29
C SER A 86 -11.76 4.98 19.10
N ASN A 87 -13.05 5.27 19.28
CA ASN A 87 -14.05 5.11 18.22
C ASN A 87 -13.87 6.18 17.13
N VAL A 88 -13.96 5.73 15.87
CA VAL A 88 -13.80 6.60 14.67
C VAL A 88 -14.84 7.73 14.65
N VAL A 89 -16.04 7.49 15.17
CA VAL A 89 -17.14 8.48 15.20
C VAL A 89 -16.81 9.75 15.97
N GLY A 90 -15.87 9.69 16.90
CA GLY A 90 -15.41 10.87 17.63
C GLY A 90 -14.75 11.92 16.71
N LEU A 91 -14.18 11.48 15.60
CA LEU A 91 -13.54 12.32 14.58
C LEU A 91 -14.38 12.42 13.29
N TRP A 92 -15.09 11.36 12.95
CA TRP A 92 -15.90 11.23 11.74
C TRP A 92 -17.34 10.80 12.10
N PRO A 93 -18.18 11.76 12.58
CA PRO A 93 -19.54 11.46 13.05
C PRO A 93 -20.42 10.79 11.99
N GLU A 94 -20.29 11.19 10.71
CA GLU A 94 -21.07 10.63 9.61
C GLU A 94 -20.77 9.14 9.36
N PHE A 95 -19.60 8.67 9.75
CA PHE A 95 -19.19 7.28 9.66
C PHE A 95 -20.00 6.36 10.58
N GLY A 96 -20.50 6.87 11.73
CA GLY A 96 -21.24 6.12 12.73
C GLY A 96 -22.59 5.59 12.28
N GLN A 97 -23.02 5.85 11.05
CA GLN A 97 -24.27 5.33 10.51
C GLN A 97 -24.23 3.81 10.34
N SER A 98 -25.43 3.21 10.28
CA SER A 98 -25.64 1.81 9.86
C SER A 98 -24.90 0.79 10.75
N GLY A 99 -24.75 1.07 12.05
CA GLY A 99 -24.17 0.14 13.02
C GLY A 99 -22.65 0.13 13.08
N LYS A 100 -21.99 1.26 12.76
CA LYS A 100 -20.52 1.41 12.79
C LYS A 100 -20.01 2.24 13.99
N GLU A 101 -20.85 2.57 14.94
CA GLU A 101 -20.54 3.47 16.06
C GLU A 101 -19.35 2.98 16.90
N GLU A 102 -19.17 1.66 16.98
CA GLU A 102 -18.13 1.03 17.79
C GLU A 102 -16.84 0.68 17.02
N ILE A 103 -16.75 1.04 15.74
CA ILE A 103 -15.51 0.82 14.99
C ILE A 103 -14.42 1.73 15.54
N THR A 104 -13.30 1.12 15.94
CA THR A 104 -12.11 1.81 16.42
C THR A 104 -11.08 1.95 15.30
N PHE A 105 -10.05 2.80 15.52
CA PHE A 105 -8.91 2.90 14.61
C PHE A 105 -8.11 1.58 14.53
N GLU A 106 -8.06 0.82 15.62
CA GLU A 106 -7.48 -0.53 15.64
C GLU A 106 -8.23 -1.48 14.71
N HIS A 107 -9.57 -1.47 14.72
CA HIS A 107 -10.39 -2.29 13.82
C HIS A 107 -10.09 -1.99 12.34
N ILE A 108 -9.86 -0.72 11.99
CA ILE A 108 -9.47 -0.35 10.62
C ILE A 108 -8.10 -0.93 10.28
N LEU A 109 -7.07 -0.66 11.09
CA LEU A 109 -5.69 -1.07 10.81
C LEU A 109 -5.52 -2.58 10.77
N SER A 110 -6.28 -3.31 11.58
CA SER A 110 -6.24 -4.77 11.63
C SER A 110 -7.24 -5.46 10.70
N HIS A 111 -7.88 -4.73 9.78
CA HIS A 111 -8.91 -5.25 8.86
C HIS A 111 -10.10 -5.95 9.56
N ARG A 112 -10.46 -5.48 10.74
CA ARG A 112 -11.56 -6.01 11.57
C ARG A 112 -12.79 -5.08 11.59
N ALA A 113 -12.78 -4.02 10.77
CA ALA A 113 -13.88 -3.05 10.68
C ALA A 113 -15.14 -3.60 9.97
N ALA A 114 -15.08 -4.81 9.42
CA ALA A 114 -16.19 -5.51 8.77
C ALA A 114 -16.80 -4.80 7.53
N ILE A 115 -16.05 -3.89 6.90
CA ILE A 115 -16.46 -3.13 5.70
C ILE A 115 -15.46 -3.25 4.54
N PRO A 116 -15.09 -4.48 4.09
CA PRO A 116 -14.09 -4.68 3.03
C PRO A 116 -14.59 -4.22 1.65
N ALA A 117 -15.88 -3.98 1.50
CA ALA A 117 -16.54 -3.58 0.26
C ALA A 117 -17.69 -2.60 0.56
N ILE A 118 -18.11 -1.86 -0.46
CA ILE A 118 -19.31 -1.02 -0.44
C ILE A 118 -20.35 -1.54 -1.42
N ASP A 119 -21.63 -1.42 -1.07
CA ASP A 119 -22.75 -1.86 -1.90
C ASP A 119 -23.04 -0.89 -3.05
N GLN A 120 -22.82 0.39 -2.81
CA GLN A 120 -23.04 1.43 -3.82
C GLN A 120 -22.06 1.29 -4.99
N PRO A 121 -22.55 1.29 -6.25
CA PRO A 121 -21.72 1.10 -7.43
C PRO A 121 -21.01 2.39 -7.85
N VAL A 122 -20.16 2.93 -6.99
CA VAL A 122 -19.40 4.17 -7.21
C VAL A 122 -18.03 3.89 -7.86
N SER A 123 -17.54 4.87 -8.62
CA SER A 123 -16.20 4.83 -9.20
C SER A 123 -15.14 5.12 -8.15
N ILE A 124 -14.02 4.37 -8.20
CA ILE A 124 -12.86 4.59 -7.32
C ILE A 124 -12.21 5.98 -7.51
N PHE A 125 -12.45 6.63 -8.65
CA PHE A 125 -11.96 7.97 -8.97
C PHE A 125 -12.84 9.09 -8.40
N GLU A 126 -14.02 8.77 -7.86
CA GLU A 126 -14.98 9.75 -7.32
C GLU A 126 -14.92 9.76 -5.79
N TYR A 127 -13.84 10.35 -5.25
CA TYR A 127 -13.51 10.31 -3.82
C TYR A 127 -14.71 10.58 -2.90
N ASP A 128 -15.40 11.70 -3.07
CA ASP A 128 -16.52 12.11 -2.20
C ASP A 128 -17.70 11.12 -2.25
N LYS A 129 -17.93 10.50 -3.43
CA LYS A 129 -18.96 9.46 -3.55
C LYS A 129 -18.56 8.17 -2.86
N VAL A 130 -17.27 7.82 -2.91
CA VAL A 130 -16.76 6.66 -2.17
C VAL A 130 -16.89 6.88 -0.67
N ILE A 131 -16.53 8.07 -0.16
CA ILE A 131 -16.66 8.41 1.26
C ILE A 131 -18.13 8.29 1.71
N ARG A 132 -19.08 8.89 0.98
CA ARG A 132 -20.51 8.75 1.30
C ARG A 132 -21.00 7.30 1.24
N ALA A 133 -20.50 6.52 0.28
CA ALA A 133 -20.85 5.10 0.20
C ALA A 133 -20.30 4.31 1.39
N ILE A 134 -19.12 4.64 1.91
CA ILE A 134 -18.56 4.08 3.14
C ILE A 134 -19.41 4.48 4.37
N GLU A 135 -19.83 5.74 4.46
CA GLU A 135 -20.66 6.24 5.56
C GLU A 135 -21.97 5.48 5.71
N ILE A 136 -22.64 5.13 4.62
CA ILE A 136 -23.92 4.41 4.63
C ILE A 136 -23.77 2.89 4.60
N GLN A 137 -22.56 2.35 4.35
CA GLN A 137 -22.31 0.91 4.31
C GLN A 137 -22.49 0.28 5.69
N SER A 138 -23.31 -0.75 5.77
CA SER A 138 -23.41 -1.59 6.98
C SER A 138 -22.24 -2.56 7.08
N PRO A 139 -21.78 -2.90 8.30
CA PRO A 139 -20.85 -4.00 8.50
C PRO A 139 -21.37 -5.30 7.89
N LEU A 140 -20.51 -6.07 7.25
CA LEU A 140 -20.86 -7.34 6.60
C LEU A 140 -20.80 -8.55 7.55
N TRP A 141 -20.22 -8.35 8.74
CA TRP A 141 -20.20 -9.29 9.86
C TRP A 141 -20.02 -8.52 11.17
N GLU A 142 -20.01 -9.20 12.30
CA GLU A 142 -19.82 -8.61 13.63
C GLU A 142 -18.43 -7.92 13.73
N ILE A 143 -18.42 -6.64 14.08
CA ILE A 143 -17.22 -5.81 14.18
C ILE A 143 -16.24 -6.46 15.17
N GLY A 144 -14.97 -6.52 14.80
CA GLY A 144 -13.93 -7.07 15.64
C GLY A 144 -13.88 -8.60 15.73
N SER A 145 -14.88 -9.34 15.25
CA SER A 145 -14.97 -10.81 15.43
C SER A 145 -13.97 -11.59 14.58
N ILE A 146 -13.75 -11.18 13.33
CA ILE A 146 -12.84 -11.83 12.39
C ILE A 146 -12.06 -10.81 11.55
N HIS A 147 -10.94 -11.21 10.99
CA HIS A 147 -10.19 -10.48 10.00
C HIS A 147 -10.78 -10.70 8.59
N GLY A 148 -11.03 -9.62 7.87
CA GLY A 148 -11.45 -9.67 6.48
C GLY A 148 -10.71 -8.60 5.69
N TYR A 149 -9.78 -9.00 4.84
CA TYR A 149 -8.95 -8.05 4.10
C TYR A 149 -9.78 -6.98 3.37
N HIS A 150 -9.43 -5.71 3.56
CA HIS A 150 -10.07 -4.55 2.93
C HIS A 150 -9.16 -4.04 1.78
N PRO A 151 -9.24 -4.60 0.57
CA PRO A 151 -8.26 -4.34 -0.49
C PRO A 151 -8.19 -2.86 -0.88
N ARG A 152 -9.34 -2.20 -1.03
CA ARG A 152 -9.46 -0.82 -1.52
C ARG A 152 -9.98 0.15 -0.46
N VAL A 153 -11.05 -0.23 0.24
CA VAL A 153 -11.73 0.62 1.24
C VAL A 153 -10.77 1.07 2.34
N PHE A 154 -9.82 0.22 2.74
CA PHE A 154 -8.77 0.55 3.71
C PHE A 154 -8.11 1.92 3.45
N GLY A 155 -7.71 2.19 2.21
CA GLY A 155 -7.03 3.44 1.86
C GLY A 155 -7.92 4.67 2.01
N PHE A 156 -9.20 4.56 1.66
CA PHE A 156 -10.16 5.65 1.83
C PHE A 156 -10.44 5.95 3.30
N LEU A 157 -10.50 4.92 4.15
CA LEU A 157 -10.66 5.10 5.59
C LEU A 157 -9.48 5.86 6.18
N LEU A 158 -8.24 5.47 5.84
CA LEU A 158 -7.06 6.15 6.35
C LEU A 158 -6.94 7.57 5.80
N ASP A 159 -7.17 7.77 4.50
CA ASP A 159 -7.04 9.07 3.85
C ASP A 159 -8.06 10.08 4.40
N GLU A 160 -9.31 9.67 4.60
CA GLU A 160 -10.35 10.55 5.14
C GLU A 160 -10.01 11.03 6.57
N ILE A 161 -9.50 10.12 7.41
CA ILE A 161 -9.09 10.47 8.78
C ILE A 161 -7.90 11.43 8.76
N VAL A 162 -6.89 11.17 7.90
CA VAL A 162 -5.75 12.08 7.73
C VAL A 162 -6.20 13.44 7.22
N ARG A 163 -7.12 13.51 6.25
CA ARG A 163 -7.67 14.77 5.74
C ARG A 163 -8.39 15.58 6.82
N ARG A 164 -9.14 14.91 7.69
CA ARG A 164 -9.84 15.58 8.79
C ARG A 164 -8.89 16.13 9.85
N LEU A 165 -7.77 15.49 10.09
CA LEU A 165 -6.78 15.90 11.10
C LEU A 165 -5.74 16.89 10.55
N GLU A 166 -5.25 16.68 9.34
CA GLU A 166 -4.10 17.39 8.78
C GLU A 166 -4.48 18.34 7.62
N ASN A 167 -5.72 18.27 7.11
CA ASN A 167 -6.21 19.03 5.96
C ASN A 167 -5.41 18.84 4.67
N VAL A 168 -4.73 17.69 4.55
CA VAL A 168 -4.01 17.23 3.35
C VAL A 168 -4.32 15.77 3.06
N THR A 169 -4.04 15.28 1.85
CA THR A 169 -4.15 13.87 1.53
C THR A 169 -3.07 13.07 2.26
N LEU A 170 -3.31 11.79 2.52
CA LEU A 170 -2.30 10.91 3.08
C LEU A 170 -1.06 10.84 2.18
N GLY A 171 -1.23 10.88 0.84
CA GLY A 171 -0.12 10.93 -0.10
C GLY A 171 0.73 12.19 0.05
N GLN A 172 0.10 13.35 0.23
CA GLN A 172 0.81 14.60 0.51
C GLN A 172 1.52 14.55 1.88
N TYR A 173 0.85 14.02 2.91
CA TYR A 173 1.45 13.83 4.23
C TYR A 173 2.69 12.92 4.15
N PHE A 174 2.59 11.78 3.44
CA PHE A 174 3.73 10.89 3.22
C PHE A 174 4.88 11.60 2.52
N HIS A 175 4.59 12.36 1.46
CA HIS A 175 5.62 13.11 0.72
C HIS A 175 6.36 14.09 1.64
N ASP A 176 5.63 14.89 2.42
CA ASP A 176 6.22 15.97 3.22
C ASP A 176 6.98 15.47 4.45
N HIS A 177 6.50 14.39 5.06
CA HIS A 177 7.05 13.87 6.32
C HIS A 177 8.02 12.71 6.17
N PHE A 178 8.05 12.04 4.98
CA PHE A 178 8.93 10.90 4.75
C PHE A 178 9.66 10.98 3.41
N ALA A 179 8.95 11.12 2.28
CA ALA A 179 9.59 11.04 0.97
C ALA A 179 10.63 12.15 0.78
N ARG A 180 10.28 13.40 1.05
CA ARG A 180 11.19 14.54 0.94
C ARG A 180 12.35 14.49 1.95
N PRO A 181 12.14 14.29 3.27
CA PRO A 181 13.25 14.25 4.24
C PRO A 181 14.22 13.08 4.01
N MET A 182 13.73 11.98 3.48
CA MET A 182 14.52 10.78 3.20
C MET A 182 14.98 10.69 1.74
N GLU A 183 14.62 11.66 0.89
CA GLU A 183 14.91 11.63 -0.55
C GLU A 183 14.45 10.32 -1.20
N LEU A 184 13.18 9.93 -0.93
CA LEU A 184 12.59 8.72 -1.50
C LEU A 184 11.99 9.03 -2.88
N ASP A 185 12.33 8.22 -3.84
CA ASP A 185 11.66 8.19 -5.15
C ASP A 185 10.46 7.23 -5.07
N PHE A 186 9.50 7.62 -4.21
CA PHE A 186 8.26 6.89 -3.94
C PHE A 186 7.11 7.88 -3.72
N TRP A 187 5.96 7.59 -4.33
CA TRP A 187 4.82 8.48 -4.41
C TRP A 187 3.52 7.74 -4.11
N ILE A 188 2.63 8.35 -3.36
CA ILE A 188 1.22 7.96 -3.27
C ILE A 188 0.45 9.07 -3.98
N GLY A 189 0.23 8.89 -5.29
CA GLY A 189 -0.18 9.93 -6.23
C GLY A 189 1.02 10.46 -7.01
N LEU A 190 1.38 9.75 -8.09
CA LEU A 190 2.55 10.09 -8.91
C LEU A 190 2.31 11.37 -9.72
N PRO A 191 3.21 12.38 -9.69
CA PRO A 191 3.17 13.51 -10.60
C PRO A 191 3.24 13.10 -12.08
N TYR A 192 2.51 13.80 -12.95
CA TYR A 192 2.40 13.45 -14.38
C TYR A 192 3.72 13.48 -15.13
N ASP A 193 4.63 14.37 -14.78
CA ASP A 193 5.97 14.49 -15.37
C ASP A 193 6.87 13.27 -15.09
N LEU A 194 6.56 12.47 -14.09
CA LEU A 194 7.26 11.24 -13.76
C LEU A 194 6.68 9.97 -14.43
N HIS A 195 5.49 10.05 -15.04
CA HIS A 195 4.85 8.90 -15.71
C HIS A 195 5.76 8.21 -16.74
N PRO A 196 6.58 8.92 -17.54
CA PRO A 196 7.49 8.25 -18.47
C PRO A 196 8.52 7.31 -17.84
N ARG A 197 8.73 7.41 -16.53
CA ARG A 197 9.65 6.52 -15.79
C ARG A 197 9.00 5.21 -15.35
N VAL A 198 7.67 5.10 -15.44
CA VAL A 198 6.93 3.93 -14.93
C VAL A 198 7.07 2.74 -15.88
N ALA A 199 7.38 1.57 -15.34
CA ALA A 199 7.32 0.31 -16.07
C ALA A 199 5.87 -0.13 -16.26
N THR A 200 5.58 -0.71 -17.42
CA THR A 200 4.23 -1.19 -17.76
C THR A 200 3.92 -2.49 -17.01
N LEU A 201 2.82 -2.50 -16.26
CA LEU A 201 2.31 -3.70 -15.62
C LEU A 201 1.57 -4.57 -16.62
N TYR A 202 1.85 -5.86 -16.60
CA TYR A 202 1.15 -6.88 -17.38
C TYR A 202 0.52 -7.94 -16.47
N PRO A 203 -0.60 -8.56 -16.88
CA PRO A 203 -1.11 -9.73 -16.16
C PRO A 203 -0.06 -10.83 -16.15
N GLY A 204 0.22 -11.37 -14.97
CA GLY A 204 1.09 -12.54 -14.82
C GLY A 204 0.46 -13.79 -15.44
N LYS A 205 1.29 -14.77 -15.81
CA LYS A 205 0.80 -16.12 -16.10
C LYS A 205 0.25 -16.69 -14.78
N MET A 206 -0.98 -17.21 -14.81
CA MET A 206 -1.49 -17.96 -13.66
C MET A 206 -0.64 -19.23 -13.54
N SER A 207 0.24 -19.27 -12.56
CA SER A 207 0.73 -20.54 -12.02
C SER A 207 -0.43 -21.15 -11.22
N ASP A 208 -0.54 -22.46 -11.18
CA ASP A 208 -1.50 -23.18 -10.35
C ASP A 208 -0.80 -23.66 -9.05
N PRO A 209 -0.50 -22.80 -8.09
CA PRO A 209 0.05 -23.20 -6.82
C PRO A 209 -1.08 -23.83 -6.00
N GLU A 210 -0.87 -25.00 -5.45
CA GLU A 210 -1.87 -25.73 -4.67
C GLU A 210 -2.49 -24.90 -3.52
N GLY A 211 -1.74 -23.95 -2.98
CA GLY A 211 -2.20 -23.07 -1.86
C GLY A 211 -3.11 -21.91 -2.25
N GLU A 212 -3.20 -21.53 -3.53
CA GLU A 212 -3.97 -20.33 -3.96
C GLU A 212 -5.27 -20.66 -4.67
N ARG A 213 -5.59 -21.94 -4.90
CA ARG A 213 -6.78 -22.37 -5.65
C ARG A 213 -8.09 -21.82 -5.07
N ASP A 214 -8.22 -21.80 -3.76
CA ASP A 214 -9.45 -21.34 -3.12
C ASP A 214 -9.62 -19.83 -3.23
N PHE A 215 -8.53 -19.05 -3.17
CA PHE A 215 -8.55 -17.62 -3.42
C PHE A 215 -8.98 -17.32 -4.87
N TYR A 216 -8.35 -17.94 -5.86
CA TYR A 216 -8.69 -17.72 -7.27
C TYR A 216 -10.11 -18.19 -7.61
N ARG A 217 -10.57 -19.28 -7.01
CA ARG A 217 -11.95 -19.76 -7.15
C ARG A 217 -12.93 -18.74 -6.57
N ALA A 218 -12.68 -18.24 -5.36
CA ALA A 218 -13.48 -17.21 -4.74
C ALA A 218 -13.42 -15.87 -5.51
N PHE A 219 -12.25 -15.51 -6.05
CA PHE A 219 -12.09 -14.31 -6.87
C PHE A 219 -12.83 -14.41 -8.22
N ALA A 220 -12.94 -15.59 -8.80
CA ALA A 220 -13.69 -15.84 -10.04
C ALA A 220 -15.22 -15.86 -9.83
N ASP A 221 -15.67 -16.23 -8.62
CA ASP A 221 -17.10 -16.27 -8.26
C ASP A 221 -17.65 -14.85 -8.05
N SER A 222 -18.56 -14.43 -8.92
CA SER A 222 -19.20 -13.10 -8.88
C SER A 222 -20.05 -12.87 -7.64
N GLY A 223 -20.52 -13.93 -6.95
CA GLY A 223 -21.31 -13.87 -5.72
C GLY A 223 -20.45 -13.83 -4.45
N SER A 224 -19.16 -14.08 -4.55
CA SER A 224 -18.28 -14.15 -3.39
C SER A 224 -17.95 -12.78 -2.79
N LEU A 225 -17.75 -12.76 -1.47
CA LEU A 225 -17.27 -11.58 -0.76
C LEU A 225 -15.85 -11.16 -1.24
N THR A 226 -15.00 -12.12 -1.55
CA THR A 226 -13.66 -11.86 -2.10
C THR A 226 -13.77 -11.06 -3.40
N ARG A 227 -14.58 -11.50 -4.35
CA ARG A 227 -14.79 -10.78 -5.60
C ARG A 227 -15.34 -9.37 -5.38
N LYS A 228 -16.30 -9.24 -4.46
CA LYS A 228 -16.90 -7.96 -4.11
C LYS A 228 -15.86 -7.01 -3.50
N ALA A 229 -15.06 -7.47 -2.54
CA ALA A 229 -14.04 -6.67 -1.86
C ALA A 229 -12.96 -6.15 -2.83
N PHE A 230 -12.44 -7.01 -3.70
CA PHE A 230 -11.46 -6.62 -4.71
C PHE A 230 -12.04 -5.78 -5.87
N GLY A 231 -13.35 -5.83 -6.06
CA GLY A 231 -14.07 -5.10 -7.12
C GLY A 231 -14.70 -3.78 -6.67
N SER A 232 -14.67 -3.44 -5.38
CA SER A 232 -15.36 -2.28 -4.80
C SER A 232 -14.39 -1.35 -4.05
N PRO A 233 -14.41 -0.03 -4.33
CA PRO A 233 -15.13 0.69 -5.39
C PRO A 233 -14.74 0.25 -6.81
N LYS A 234 -15.63 0.51 -7.79
CA LYS A 234 -15.44 0.09 -9.20
C LYS A 234 -14.38 0.97 -9.91
N GLY A 235 -13.88 0.49 -11.07
CA GLY A 235 -13.02 1.31 -11.97
C GLY A 235 -11.66 0.72 -12.30
N LEU A 236 -11.17 -0.24 -11.52
CA LEU A 236 -9.93 -0.99 -11.81
C LEU A 236 -10.30 -2.45 -12.10
N ALA A 237 -10.64 -2.72 -13.34
CA ALA A 237 -11.12 -4.04 -13.76
C ALA A 237 -9.99 -5.02 -14.11
N SER A 238 -8.78 -4.54 -14.32
CA SER A 238 -7.62 -5.36 -14.72
C SER A 238 -6.31 -4.78 -14.18
N VAL A 239 -5.25 -5.58 -14.21
CA VAL A 239 -3.89 -5.12 -13.91
C VAL A 239 -3.49 -3.95 -14.82
N SER A 240 -3.84 -4.02 -16.11
CA SER A 240 -3.53 -2.96 -17.08
C SER A 240 -4.19 -1.62 -16.77
N ALA A 241 -5.28 -1.60 -15.99
CA ALA A 241 -5.92 -0.35 -15.57
C ALA A 241 -5.03 0.50 -14.65
N MET A 242 -4.06 -0.11 -13.96
CA MET A 242 -3.07 0.62 -13.16
C MET A 242 -2.03 1.36 -14.00
N ASN A 243 -1.90 1.06 -15.29
CA ASN A 243 -1.02 1.79 -16.21
C ASN A 243 -1.63 3.11 -16.70
N LEU A 244 -2.92 3.34 -16.45
CA LEU A 244 -3.58 4.58 -16.87
C LEU A 244 -3.03 5.77 -16.09
N PRO A 245 -2.80 6.92 -16.74
CA PRO A 245 -2.31 8.12 -16.08
C PRO A 245 -3.11 8.52 -14.84
N ASP A 246 -4.44 8.50 -14.93
CA ASP A 246 -5.31 8.83 -13.79
C ASP A 246 -5.15 7.85 -12.62
N ALA A 247 -4.89 6.56 -12.88
CA ALA A 247 -4.66 5.57 -11.83
C ALA A 247 -3.31 5.78 -11.13
N LEU A 248 -2.27 6.12 -11.88
CA LEU A 248 -0.94 6.44 -11.32
C LEU A 248 -0.97 7.68 -10.45
N SER A 249 -1.77 8.68 -10.82
CA SER A 249 -1.89 9.96 -10.09
C SER A 249 -2.97 9.97 -9.00
N ALA A 250 -3.82 8.95 -8.92
CA ALA A 250 -4.98 8.95 -8.01
C ALA A 250 -4.64 8.96 -6.51
N GLY A 251 -3.45 8.49 -6.13
CA GLY A 251 -2.96 8.58 -4.76
C GLY A 251 -3.70 7.70 -3.74
N TRP A 252 -4.22 6.54 -4.13
CA TRP A 252 -4.94 5.64 -3.22
C TRP A 252 -4.00 5.00 -2.18
N PRO A 253 -4.15 5.26 -0.87
CA PRO A 253 -3.23 4.75 0.14
C PRO A 253 -3.25 3.23 0.34
N ALA A 254 -4.27 2.55 -0.21
CA ALA A 254 -4.33 1.09 -0.15
C ALA A 254 -3.51 0.38 -1.23
N MET A 255 -3.20 1.05 -2.37
CA MET A 255 -2.66 0.33 -3.53
C MET A 255 -2.04 1.22 -4.63
N GLY A 256 -2.08 2.54 -4.48
CA GLY A 256 -1.64 3.51 -5.48
C GLY A 256 -0.20 3.99 -5.31
N GLY A 257 0.61 3.32 -4.50
CA GLY A 257 2.03 3.63 -4.36
C GLY A 257 2.81 3.28 -5.62
N VAL A 258 3.66 4.20 -6.05
CA VAL A 258 4.55 4.06 -7.21
C VAL A 258 5.95 4.48 -6.79
N GLY A 259 6.95 3.63 -7.01
CA GLY A 259 8.31 3.96 -6.59
C GLY A 259 9.35 2.93 -6.97
N THR A 260 10.57 3.15 -6.49
CA THR A 260 11.71 2.25 -6.67
C THR A 260 11.84 1.24 -5.53
N ALA A 261 12.48 0.11 -5.78
CA ALA A 261 12.79 -0.88 -4.74
C ALA A 261 13.69 -0.28 -3.64
N SER A 262 14.67 0.53 -4.02
CA SER A 262 15.58 1.21 -3.09
C SER A 262 14.83 2.13 -2.13
N SER A 263 13.90 2.95 -2.64
CA SER A 263 13.10 3.86 -1.80
C SER A 263 12.21 3.12 -0.81
N LEU A 264 11.59 2.01 -1.25
CA LEU A 264 10.77 1.18 -0.36
C LEU A 264 11.63 0.53 0.73
N ALA A 265 12.77 -0.06 0.37
CA ALA A 265 13.68 -0.67 1.34
C ALA A 265 14.30 0.38 2.29
N LYS A 266 14.64 1.57 1.79
CA LYS A 266 15.12 2.72 2.58
C LYS A 266 14.10 3.15 3.64
N PHE A 267 12.82 3.24 3.26
CA PHE A 267 11.75 3.55 4.21
C PHE A 267 11.66 2.51 5.34
N TYR A 268 11.68 1.21 5.00
CA TYR A 268 11.66 0.14 6.01
C TYR A 268 12.96 0.07 6.84
N SER A 269 14.10 0.48 6.28
CA SER A 269 15.36 0.63 7.05
C SER A 269 15.24 1.68 8.16
N MET A 270 14.53 2.78 7.93
CA MET A 270 14.20 3.77 8.96
C MET A 270 13.36 3.16 10.08
N LEU A 271 12.34 2.34 9.76
CA LEU A 271 11.55 1.62 10.77
C LEU A 271 12.41 0.65 11.57
N ALA A 272 13.28 -0.12 10.91
CA ALA A 272 14.23 -1.03 11.56
C ALA A 272 15.22 -0.30 12.47
N ASN A 273 15.49 0.99 12.19
CA ASN A 273 16.30 1.89 13.03
C ASN A 273 15.42 2.69 14.02
N LEU A 274 14.37 2.08 14.53
CA LEU A 274 13.48 2.62 15.56
C LEU A 274 12.86 3.99 15.22
N GLY A 275 12.61 4.24 13.93
CA GLY A 275 11.96 5.46 13.45
C GLY A 275 12.91 6.62 13.17
N ALA A 276 14.21 6.42 13.28
CA ALA A 276 15.23 7.44 13.05
C ALA A 276 15.88 7.33 11.65
N TRP A 277 16.08 8.48 11.02
CA TRP A 277 16.84 8.64 9.79
C TRP A 277 17.83 9.80 9.91
N ASN A 278 19.14 9.56 9.67
CA ASN A 278 20.21 10.55 9.82
C ASN A 278 20.13 11.31 11.15
N GLU A 279 20.02 10.57 12.26
CA GLU A 279 19.91 11.10 13.62
C GLU A 279 18.63 11.93 13.91
N VAL A 280 17.71 12.05 12.92
CA VAL A 280 16.42 12.71 13.10
C VAL A 280 15.34 11.66 13.37
N GLU A 281 14.60 11.80 14.46
CA GLU A 281 13.42 10.98 14.73
C GLU A 281 12.28 11.39 13.80
N LEU A 282 12.01 10.58 12.78
CA LEU A 282 10.88 10.77 11.85
C LEU A 282 9.57 10.18 12.40
N ILE A 283 9.70 9.14 13.20
CA ILE A 283 8.57 8.45 13.85
C ILE A 283 8.90 8.29 15.33
N PRO A 284 8.01 8.74 16.23
CA PRO A 284 8.19 8.53 17.67
C PRO A 284 8.33 7.05 18.03
N LYS A 285 9.24 6.73 18.95
CA LYS A 285 9.48 5.36 19.38
C LYS A 285 8.21 4.65 19.87
N ALA A 286 7.31 5.37 20.54
CA ALA A 286 6.02 4.85 20.96
C ALA A 286 5.12 4.38 19.79
N VAL A 287 5.28 4.96 18.59
CA VAL A 287 4.59 4.49 17.37
C VAL A 287 5.23 3.22 16.84
N ILE A 288 6.56 3.13 16.86
CA ILE A 288 7.29 1.90 16.45
C ILE A 288 6.90 0.71 17.33
N GLU A 289 6.77 0.92 18.65
CA GLU A 289 6.32 -0.13 19.57
C GLU A 289 4.93 -0.67 19.21
N LYS A 290 4.01 0.19 18.79
CA LYS A 290 2.67 -0.22 18.29
C LYS A 290 2.75 -1.03 17.00
N ILE A 291 3.62 -0.64 16.06
CA ILE A 291 3.85 -1.40 14.82
C ILE A 291 4.35 -2.82 15.14
N ASN A 292 5.27 -2.95 16.09
CA ASN A 292 5.86 -4.24 16.48
C ASN A 292 4.88 -5.17 17.23
N LEU A 293 3.81 -4.63 17.82
CA LEU A 293 2.78 -5.42 18.51
C LEU A 293 1.86 -6.20 17.56
N SER A 294 2.21 -6.29 16.28
CA SER A 294 1.53 -7.14 15.30
C SER A 294 0.07 -6.75 14.96
N LEU A 295 -0.35 -5.53 15.29
CA LEU A 295 -1.67 -5.02 14.94
C LEU A 295 -1.85 -4.83 13.41
N ILE A 296 -0.75 -4.88 12.66
CA ILE A 296 -0.69 -4.64 11.21
C ILE A 296 -0.37 -5.94 10.44
N HIS A 297 -0.02 -7.02 11.13
CA HIS A 297 0.26 -8.30 10.47
C HIS A 297 -1.04 -9.04 10.16
N ILE A 298 -1.26 -9.23 8.90
CA ILE A 298 -2.34 -10.03 8.32
C ILE A 298 -1.74 -11.32 7.80
#